data_8c5c830e71aa6e764cc7542199f4779b
#
_entry.id   8c5c830e71aa6e764cc7542199f4779b
#
_cell.length_a   1.000
_cell.length_b   1.000
_cell.length_c   1.000
_cell.angle_alpha   90.00
_cell.angle_beta   90.00
_cell.angle_gamma   90.00
#
_symmetry.space_group_name_H-M   'P 1'
#
loop_
_entity.id
_entity.type
_entity.pdbx_description
1 polymer ?
#
loop_
_entity_poly.entity_id
_entity_poly.type
_entity_poly.pdbx_seq_one_letter_code
_entity_poly.pdbx_strand_id
1 'polypeptide(L)'
;MARRTKEEALETRSKLLDSAECLFQTQGVSRTTLQDIAQHAGATRGAVYWHFKDKADLFNAMMERVTLPLEDYFSHEQSPEETSSDSGTQALEHTRGAILKALNQIVNDPQTRRVMEIATQKVEYIEGIRNIRLRHLTTCNGFLCRVTQGLNTAMRQKNLILPLPSTLAARGLHALIDGLIQNWLCDPQAFNLLEAGQSTMNVYFRGLGFKEELSKAATSSKKPD
;
A
#
# COMPACT_ATOMS: atom_id res chain seq x y z
N MET A 1 -26.92 32.46 -14.45
CA MET A 1 -26.39 31.21 -13.87
C MET A 1 -25.52 31.57 -12.68
N ALA A 2 -25.87 31.15 -11.47
CA ALA A 2 -25.04 31.40 -10.29
C ALA A 2 -23.66 30.70 -10.48
N ARG A 3 -22.59 31.44 -10.25
CA ARG A 3 -21.22 30.93 -10.28
C ARG A 3 -21.08 29.97 -9.07
N ARG A 4 -20.94 28.67 -9.33
CA ARG A 4 -20.66 27.71 -8.25
C ARG A 4 -19.48 28.18 -7.43
N THR A 5 -19.61 28.13 -6.10
CA THR A 5 -18.52 28.46 -5.20
C THR A 5 -17.40 27.41 -5.35
N LYS A 6 -16.18 27.77 -4.99
CA LYS A 6 -15.04 26.84 -5.00
C LYS A 6 -15.33 25.60 -4.12
N GLU A 7 -16.08 25.81 -3.06
CA GLU A 7 -16.46 24.78 -2.10
C GLU A 7 -17.47 23.76 -2.72
N GLU A 8 -18.52 24.25 -3.40
CA GLU A 8 -19.48 23.39 -4.14
C GLU A 8 -18.78 22.58 -5.25
N ALA A 9 -17.75 23.15 -5.88
CA ALA A 9 -16.98 22.46 -6.88
C ALA A 9 -16.16 21.30 -6.27
N LEU A 10 -15.51 21.53 -5.11
CA LEU A 10 -14.76 20.50 -4.39
C LEU A 10 -15.68 19.39 -3.86
N GLU A 11 -16.87 19.74 -3.35
CA GLU A 11 -17.87 18.77 -2.91
C GLU A 11 -18.36 17.90 -4.08
N THR A 12 -18.63 18.53 -5.24
CA THR A 12 -19.03 17.77 -6.44
C THR A 12 -17.92 16.82 -6.88
N ARG A 13 -16.66 17.27 -6.87
CA ARG A 13 -15.51 16.42 -7.20
C ARG A 13 -15.39 15.23 -6.25
N SER A 14 -15.57 15.45 -4.96
CA SER A 14 -15.55 14.36 -3.96
C SER A 14 -16.66 13.34 -4.21
N LYS A 15 -17.90 13.78 -4.43
CA LYS A 15 -19.05 12.90 -4.75
C LYS A 15 -18.81 12.06 -6.02
N LEU A 16 -18.17 12.63 -7.02
CA LEU A 16 -17.82 11.90 -8.25
C LEU A 16 -16.78 10.81 -7.97
N LEU A 17 -15.76 11.10 -7.15
CA LEU A 17 -14.76 10.12 -6.77
C LEU A 17 -15.33 9.00 -5.89
N ASP A 18 -16.21 9.33 -4.91
CA ASP A 18 -16.91 8.33 -4.08
C ASP A 18 -17.78 7.41 -4.93
N SER A 19 -18.48 7.98 -5.90
CA SER A 19 -19.31 7.22 -6.86
C SER A 19 -18.46 6.32 -7.77
N ALA A 20 -17.29 6.81 -8.19
CA ALA A 20 -16.36 6.02 -8.97
C ALA A 20 -15.81 4.83 -8.18
N GLU A 21 -15.40 5.04 -6.92
CA GLU A 21 -14.95 3.96 -6.04
C GLU A 21 -16.01 2.86 -5.91
N CYS A 22 -17.27 3.24 -5.68
CA CYS A 22 -18.38 2.30 -5.55
C CYS A 22 -18.61 1.49 -6.84
N LEU A 23 -18.68 2.16 -7.99
CA LEU A 23 -18.94 1.52 -9.28
C LEU A 23 -17.75 0.69 -9.76
N PHE A 24 -16.53 1.15 -9.58
CA PHE A 24 -15.33 0.39 -9.93
C PHE A 24 -15.21 -0.88 -9.10
N GLN A 25 -15.54 -0.82 -7.82
CA GLN A 25 -15.54 -2.01 -6.95
C GLN A 25 -16.57 -3.04 -7.39
N THR A 26 -17.78 -2.61 -7.74
CA THR A 26 -18.90 -3.52 -8.06
C THR A 26 -18.88 -4.04 -9.50
N GLN A 27 -18.56 -3.19 -10.48
CA GLN A 27 -18.68 -3.49 -11.90
C GLN A 27 -17.31 -3.65 -12.60
N GLY A 28 -16.23 -3.18 -11.98
CA GLY A 28 -14.91 -3.08 -12.59
C GLY A 28 -14.70 -1.78 -13.37
N VAL A 29 -13.43 -1.41 -13.56
CA VAL A 29 -13.05 -0.13 -14.19
C VAL A 29 -13.43 -0.09 -15.67
N SER A 30 -13.25 -1.18 -16.41
CA SER A 30 -13.53 -1.24 -17.84
C SER A 30 -15.01 -1.04 -18.16
N ARG A 31 -15.90 -1.66 -17.38
CA ARG A 31 -17.36 -1.65 -17.61
C ARG A 31 -18.04 -0.36 -17.14
N THR A 32 -17.41 0.41 -16.27
CA THR A 32 -17.95 1.67 -15.74
C THR A 32 -17.66 2.82 -16.70
N THR A 33 -18.68 3.61 -17.05
CA THR A 33 -18.53 4.81 -17.86
C THR A 33 -18.57 6.08 -17.00
N LEU A 34 -18.03 7.19 -17.51
CA LEU A 34 -18.15 8.51 -16.84
C LEU A 34 -19.62 8.95 -16.71
N GLN A 35 -20.50 8.46 -17.56
CA GLN A 35 -21.94 8.72 -17.49
C GLN A 35 -22.56 7.99 -16.28
N ASP A 36 -22.20 6.73 -16.06
CA ASP A 36 -22.69 5.95 -14.92
C ASP A 36 -22.25 6.61 -13.60
N ILE A 37 -21.00 7.08 -13.55
CA ILE A 37 -20.45 7.81 -12.40
C ILE A 37 -21.24 9.12 -12.17
N ALA A 38 -21.48 9.90 -13.22
CA ALA A 38 -22.29 11.12 -13.13
C ALA A 38 -23.68 10.84 -12.56
N GLN A 39 -24.37 9.83 -13.12
CA GLN A 39 -25.70 9.44 -12.69
C GLN A 39 -25.72 8.97 -11.23
N HIS A 40 -24.78 8.14 -10.83
CA HIS A 40 -24.65 7.64 -9.45
C HIS A 40 -24.36 8.78 -8.45
N ALA A 41 -23.56 9.76 -8.84
CA ALA A 41 -23.25 10.94 -8.04
C ALA A 41 -24.38 11.99 -7.98
N GLY A 42 -25.47 11.82 -8.72
CA GLY A 42 -26.50 12.84 -8.89
C GLY A 42 -25.99 14.11 -9.61
N ALA A 43 -24.95 13.96 -10.44
CA ALA A 43 -24.31 15.05 -11.17
C ALA A 43 -24.63 14.99 -12.67
N THR A 44 -24.44 16.11 -13.39
CA THR A 44 -24.58 16.13 -14.83
C THR A 44 -23.32 15.58 -15.51
N ARG A 45 -23.46 15.03 -16.73
CA ARG A 45 -22.32 14.62 -17.56
C ARG A 45 -21.31 15.76 -17.74
N GLY A 46 -21.77 17.00 -17.93
CA GLY A 46 -20.92 18.18 -18.07
C GLY A 46 -20.10 18.46 -16.80
N ALA A 47 -20.66 18.18 -15.61
CA ALA A 47 -19.93 18.35 -14.35
C ALA A 47 -18.75 17.36 -14.24
N VAL A 48 -18.89 16.14 -14.74
CA VAL A 48 -17.75 15.18 -14.75
C VAL A 48 -16.63 15.68 -15.63
N TYR A 49 -16.91 16.09 -16.88
CA TYR A 49 -15.92 16.59 -17.82
C TYR A 49 -15.30 17.94 -17.43
N TRP A 50 -15.94 18.65 -16.50
CA TRP A 50 -15.35 19.85 -15.92
C TRP A 50 -14.27 19.52 -14.90
N HIS A 51 -14.39 18.36 -14.19
CA HIS A 51 -13.46 17.93 -13.17
C HIS A 51 -12.38 16.96 -13.67
N PHE A 52 -12.72 16.15 -14.67
CA PHE A 52 -11.87 15.06 -15.14
C PHE A 52 -11.88 14.99 -16.66
N LYS A 53 -10.71 14.94 -17.24
CA LYS A 53 -10.52 14.87 -18.70
C LYS A 53 -11.12 13.60 -19.28
N ASP A 54 -10.86 12.47 -18.64
CA ASP A 54 -11.30 11.15 -19.06
C ASP A 54 -11.39 10.20 -17.83
N LYS A 55 -11.74 8.94 -18.09
CA LYS A 55 -11.85 7.92 -17.04
C LYS A 55 -10.52 7.61 -16.37
N ALA A 56 -9.40 7.70 -17.08
CA ALA A 56 -8.08 7.46 -16.51
C ALA A 56 -7.67 8.60 -15.57
N ASP A 57 -7.98 9.86 -15.92
CA ASP A 57 -7.75 11.01 -15.05
C ASP A 57 -8.57 10.91 -13.76
N LEU A 58 -9.84 10.53 -13.85
CA LEU A 58 -10.69 10.29 -12.68
C LEU A 58 -10.15 9.14 -11.83
N PHE A 59 -9.71 8.04 -12.45
CA PHE A 59 -9.13 6.90 -11.74
C PHE A 59 -7.82 7.28 -11.04
N ASN A 60 -6.93 8.04 -11.70
CA ASN A 60 -5.71 8.57 -11.09
C ASN A 60 -6.03 9.43 -9.87
N ALA A 61 -7.01 10.35 -10.00
CA ALA A 61 -7.44 11.21 -8.90
C ALA A 61 -8.07 10.42 -7.73
N MET A 62 -8.75 9.29 -8.01
CA MET A 62 -9.24 8.36 -7.00
C MET A 62 -8.06 7.70 -6.25
N MET A 63 -7.06 7.22 -6.98
CA MET A 63 -5.87 6.62 -6.38
C MET A 63 -5.06 7.60 -5.53
N GLU A 64 -5.08 8.89 -5.87
CA GLU A 64 -4.40 9.96 -5.12
C GLU A 64 -5.08 10.32 -3.79
N ARG A 65 -6.33 9.86 -3.56
CA ARG A 65 -7.04 10.09 -2.29
C ARG A 65 -6.50 9.26 -1.14
N VAL A 66 -5.82 8.18 -1.45
CA VAL A 66 -5.18 7.32 -0.46
C VAL A 66 -3.68 7.34 -0.65
N THR A 67 -2.96 7.44 0.46
CA THR A 67 -1.54 7.15 0.47
C THR A 67 -1.40 5.64 0.50
N LEU A 68 -0.69 5.07 -0.48
CA LEU A 68 -0.45 3.63 -0.48
C LEU A 68 0.32 3.25 0.80
N PRO A 69 -0.04 2.14 1.47
CA PRO A 69 0.42 1.86 2.83
C PRO A 69 1.93 1.88 3.05
N LEU A 70 2.74 1.68 2.01
CA LEU A 70 4.20 1.77 2.09
C LEU A 70 4.77 3.12 1.63
N GLU A 71 3.96 4.00 1.02
CA GLU A 71 4.45 5.30 0.52
C GLU A 71 4.89 6.22 1.64
N ASP A 72 4.14 6.28 2.75
CA ASP A 72 4.52 7.06 3.94
C ASP A 72 5.90 6.69 4.48
N TYR A 73 6.22 5.40 4.44
CA TYR A 73 7.51 4.90 4.89
C TYR A 73 8.67 5.41 4.02
N PHE A 74 8.40 5.71 2.74
CA PHE A 74 9.41 6.19 1.79
C PHE A 74 9.41 7.71 1.64
N SER A 75 8.29 8.38 1.96
CA SER A 75 8.13 9.84 1.83
C SER A 75 8.81 10.60 2.97
N HIS A 76 8.95 10.00 4.14
CA HIS A 76 9.77 10.56 5.21
C HIS A 76 11.23 10.28 4.87
N GLU A 77 11.88 11.23 4.20
CA GLU A 77 13.33 11.30 4.04
C GLU A 77 14.00 11.35 5.41
N GLN A 78 14.25 10.18 5.97
CA GLN A 78 15.40 10.05 6.87
C GLN A 78 16.62 10.09 5.95
N SER A 79 17.32 11.22 5.99
CA SER A 79 18.56 11.42 5.26
C SER A 79 19.49 10.23 5.50
N PRO A 80 20.27 9.79 4.48
CA PRO A 80 21.25 8.72 4.64
C PRO A 80 22.26 8.96 5.77
N GLU A 81 22.35 10.19 6.29
CA GLU A 81 23.25 10.60 7.36
C GLU A 81 22.76 10.21 8.76
N GLU A 82 21.46 10.02 9.00
CA GLU A 82 20.93 9.56 10.29
C GLU A 82 21.03 8.04 10.49
N THR A 83 21.29 7.27 9.43
CA THR A 83 21.45 5.81 9.49
C THR A 83 22.85 5.34 9.83
N SER A 84 23.82 6.24 10.02
CA SER A 84 25.23 5.86 10.30
C SER A 84 25.46 5.27 11.69
N SER A 85 24.51 5.39 12.63
CA SER A 85 24.56 4.78 13.97
C SER A 85 23.53 3.65 14.18
N ASP A 86 22.65 3.43 13.20
CA ASP A 86 21.56 2.47 13.34
C ASP A 86 22.10 1.02 13.23
N SER A 87 21.83 0.19 14.22
CA SER A 87 22.20 -1.21 14.13
C SER A 87 21.39 -1.86 13.01
N GLY A 88 21.98 -2.76 12.21
CA GLY A 88 21.25 -3.44 11.13
C GLY A 88 20.04 -4.23 11.63
N THR A 89 20.01 -4.59 12.91
CA THR A 89 18.83 -5.14 13.58
C THR A 89 17.72 -4.11 13.66
N GLN A 90 18.04 -2.86 13.98
CA GLN A 90 17.08 -1.75 14.06
C GLN A 90 16.50 -1.42 12.68
N ALA A 91 17.30 -1.44 11.61
CA ALA A 91 16.81 -1.26 10.23
C ALA A 91 15.80 -2.34 9.81
N LEU A 92 16.03 -3.60 10.22
CA LEU A 92 15.08 -4.69 9.98
C LEU A 92 13.81 -4.56 10.83
N GLU A 93 13.93 -4.10 12.09
CA GLU A 93 12.77 -3.80 12.94
C GLU A 93 11.94 -2.65 12.39
N HIS A 94 12.58 -1.59 11.89
CA HIS A 94 11.87 -0.49 11.21
C HIS A 94 11.11 -0.99 9.97
N THR A 95 11.75 -1.83 9.14
CA THR A 95 11.10 -2.46 7.98
C THR A 95 9.89 -3.29 8.41
N ARG A 96 10.05 -4.11 9.45
CA ARG A 96 8.97 -4.93 10.01
C ARG A 96 7.81 -4.07 10.52
N GLY A 97 8.12 -3.03 11.30
CA GLY A 97 7.14 -2.07 11.81
C GLY A 97 6.38 -1.37 10.68
N ALA A 98 7.07 -0.95 9.62
CA ALA A 98 6.45 -0.34 8.45
C ALA A 98 5.49 -1.30 7.73
N ILE A 99 5.90 -2.56 7.54
CA ILE A 99 5.02 -3.58 6.94
C ILE A 99 3.78 -3.79 7.81
N LEU A 100 3.94 -3.97 9.13
CA LEU A 100 2.79 -4.17 10.03
C LEU A 100 1.86 -2.95 10.06
N LYS A 101 2.40 -1.72 10.03
CA LYS A 101 1.61 -0.49 9.90
C LYS A 101 0.82 -0.49 8.60
N ALA A 102 1.45 -0.86 7.49
CA ALA A 102 0.80 -0.97 6.18
C ALA A 102 -0.34 -2.00 6.19
N LEU A 103 -0.11 -3.20 6.73
CA LEU A 103 -1.14 -4.22 6.86
C LEU A 103 -2.29 -3.76 7.75
N ASN A 104 -1.98 -3.09 8.87
CA ASN A 104 -2.98 -2.53 9.77
C ASN A 104 -3.85 -1.46 9.09
N GLN A 105 -3.27 -0.60 8.25
CA GLN A 105 -4.00 0.39 7.48
C GLN A 105 -4.97 -0.29 6.49
N ILE A 106 -4.52 -1.32 5.75
CA ILE A 106 -5.38 -2.07 4.83
C ILE A 106 -6.57 -2.72 5.55
N VAL A 107 -6.34 -3.27 6.75
CA VAL A 107 -7.40 -3.93 7.53
C VAL A 107 -8.41 -2.91 8.09
N ASN A 108 -7.93 -1.78 8.62
CA ASN A 108 -8.74 -0.87 9.44
C ASN A 108 -9.24 0.38 8.70
N ASP A 109 -8.68 0.71 7.53
CA ASP A 109 -9.17 1.80 6.69
C ASP A 109 -9.97 1.26 5.49
N PRO A 110 -11.31 1.37 5.53
CA PRO A 110 -12.17 0.88 4.45
C PRO A 110 -11.89 1.53 3.09
N GLN A 111 -11.44 2.79 3.07
CA GLN A 111 -11.12 3.48 1.81
C GLN A 111 -9.84 2.93 1.20
N THR A 112 -8.76 2.82 1.98
CA THR A 112 -7.50 2.21 1.52
C THR A 112 -7.75 0.79 1.01
N ARG A 113 -8.49 -0.03 1.75
CA ARG A 113 -8.84 -1.40 1.33
C ARG A 113 -9.57 -1.42 0.01
N ARG A 114 -10.63 -0.60 -0.16
CA ARG A 114 -11.42 -0.51 -1.39
C ARG A 114 -10.57 -0.09 -2.59
N VAL A 115 -9.76 0.96 -2.42
CA VAL A 115 -8.90 1.46 -3.49
C VAL A 115 -7.85 0.40 -3.87
N MET A 116 -7.27 -0.32 -2.92
CA MET A 116 -6.34 -1.41 -3.20
C MET A 116 -7.02 -2.58 -3.91
N GLU A 117 -8.23 -2.98 -3.49
CA GLU A 117 -9.01 -4.02 -4.17
C GLU A 117 -9.27 -3.64 -5.63
N ILE A 118 -9.71 -2.39 -5.88
CA ILE A 118 -9.94 -1.90 -7.24
C ILE A 118 -8.64 -1.96 -8.04
N ALA A 119 -7.55 -1.42 -7.50
CA ALA A 119 -6.27 -1.33 -8.20
C ALA A 119 -5.65 -2.69 -8.55
N THR A 120 -5.92 -3.72 -7.73
CA THR A 120 -5.30 -5.04 -7.89
C THR A 120 -6.18 -6.07 -8.58
N GLN A 121 -7.51 -5.97 -8.44
CA GLN A 121 -8.43 -7.00 -8.89
C GLN A 121 -9.44 -6.54 -9.95
N LYS A 122 -9.67 -5.22 -10.08
CA LYS A 122 -10.73 -4.68 -10.92
C LYS A 122 -10.24 -3.85 -12.11
N VAL A 123 -8.91 -3.72 -12.24
CA VAL A 123 -8.29 -2.97 -13.33
C VAL A 123 -7.87 -3.93 -14.43
N GLU A 124 -8.51 -3.84 -15.59
CA GLU A 124 -7.98 -4.40 -16.83
C GLU A 124 -6.96 -3.39 -17.40
N TYR A 125 -5.95 -3.88 -18.12
CA TYR A 125 -4.89 -3.03 -18.70
C TYR A 125 -5.48 -2.02 -19.70
N ILE A 126 -5.71 -0.79 -19.22
CA ILE A 126 -6.12 0.36 -20.03
C ILE A 126 -4.90 1.27 -20.21
N GLU A 127 -4.67 1.75 -21.42
CA GLU A 127 -3.49 2.55 -21.80
C GLU A 127 -3.30 3.83 -20.94
N GLY A 128 -4.38 4.38 -20.35
CA GLY A 128 -4.36 5.56 -19.48
C GLY A 128 -3.85 5.33 -18.03
N ILE A 129 -3.59 4.08 -17.60
CA ILE A 129 -3.21 3.73 -16.22
C ILE A 129 -1.68 3.76 -15.99
N ARG A 130 -0.92 4.25 -16.96
CA ARG A 130 0.55 4.29 -16.90
C ARG A 130 1.09 4.96 -15.62
N ASN A 131 0.49 6.05 -15.18
CA ASN A 131 0.93 6.80 -14.01
C ASN A 131 0.80 5.99 -12.71
N ILE A 132 -0.27 5.22 -12.56
CA ILE A 132 -0.49 4.34 -11.39
C ILE A 132 0.55 3.23 -11.37
N ARG A 133 0.81 2.62 -12.53
CA ARG A 133 1.86 1.60 -12.64
C ARG A 133 3.22 2.16 -12.29
N LEU A 134 3.55 3.38 -12.72
CA LEU A 134 4.81 4.05 -12.37
C LEU A 134 4.87 4.35 -10.88
N ARG A 135 3.80 4.86 -10.26
CA ARG A 135 3.70 5.09 -8.82
C ARG A 135 3.94 3.79 -8.05
N HIS A 136 3.24 2.71 -8.42
CA HIS A 136 3.43 1.40 -7.80
C HIS A 136 4.86 0.88 -7.94
N LEU A 137 5.46 0.96 -9.13
CA LEU A 137 6.84 0.55 -9.36
C LEU A 137 7.84 1.39 -8.55
N THR A 138 7.61 2.69 -8.40
CA THR A 138 8.45 3.57 -7.58
C THR A 138 8.39 3.15 -6.11
N THR A 139 7.20 2.90 -5.57
CA THR A 139 6.99 2.43 -4.20
C THR A 139 7.67 1.07 -3.97
N CYS A 140 7.44 0.11 -4.88
CA CYS A 140 8.08 -1.22 -4.80
C CYS A 140 9.61 -1.12 -4.85
N ASN A 141 10.17 -0.32 -5.75
CA ASN A 141 11.62 -0.15 -5.86
C ASN A 141 12.22 0.51 -4.61
N GLY A 142 11.54 1.51 -4.05
CA GLY A 142 11.92 2.13 -2.77
C GLY A 142 11.95 1.11 -1.64
N PHE A 143 10.91 0.29 -1.49
CA PHE A 143 10.85 -0.80 -0.52
C PHE A 143 12.02 -1.78 -0.70
N LEU A 144 12.23 -2.29 -1.92
CA LEU A 144 13.30 -3.25 -2.23
C LEU A 144 14.67 -2.68 -1.91
N CYS A 145 14.92 -1.40 -2.21
CA CYS A 145 16.18 -0.73 -1.93
C CYS A 145 16.45 -0.68 -0.40
N ARG A 146 15.47 -0.22 0.39
CA ARG A 146 15.61 -0.12 1.87
C ARG A 146 15.79 -1.47 2.54
N VAL A 147 14.99 -2.47 2.15
CA VAL A 147 15.13 -3.84 2.69
C VAL A 147 16.51 -4.40 2.35
N THR A 148 16.99 -4.22 1.12
CA THR A 148 18.33 -4.67 0.70
C THR A 148 19.44 -3.99 1.52
N GLN A 149 19.34 -2.69 1.74
CA GLN A 149 20.28 -1.93 2.58
C GLN A 149 20.27 -2.42 4.05
N GLY A 150 19.08 -2.60 4.63
CA GLY A 150 18.92 -3.13 5.98
C GLY A 150 19.51 -4.53 6.13
N LEU A 151 19.26 -5.43 5.19
CA LEU A 151 19.84 -6.77 5.17
C LEU A 151 21.38 -6.70 5.07
N ASN A 152 21.94 -5.90 4.17
CA ASN A 152 23.39 -5.75 4.02
C ASN A 152 24.05 -5.18 5.28
N THR A 153 23.40 -4.25 5.96
CA THR A 153 23.89 -3.69 7.23
C THR A 153 23.85 -4.73 8.34
N ALA A 154 22.73 -5.46 8.48
CA ALA A 154 22.60 -6.52 9.47
C ALA A 154 23.58 -7.68 9.24
N MET A 155 23.84 -8.05 7.99
CA MET A 155 24.85 -9.04 7.63
C MET A 155 26.24 -8.64 8.13
N ARG A 156 26.64 -7.38 7.85
CA ARG A 156 27.97 -6.87 8.27
C ARG A 156 28.13 -6.85 9.76
N GLN A 157 27.11 -6.38 10.50
CA GLN A 157 27.17 -6.25 11.96
C GLN A 157 27.14 -7.59 12.71
N LYS A 158 26.36 -8.57 12.19
CA LYS A 158 26.24 -9.90 12.81
C LYS A 158 27.22 -10.92 12.25
N ASN A 159 28.09 -10.50 11.31
CA ASN A 159 28.96 -11.40 10.55
C ASN A 159 28.19 -12.61 9.98
N LEU A 160 27.00 -12.33 9.44
CA LEU A 160 26.05 -13.32 8.92
C LEU A 160 26.20 -13.45 7.42
N ILE A 161 26.19 -14.68 6.91
CA ILE A 161 26.10 -14.96 5.49
C ILE A 161 24.66 -15.40 5.19
N LEU A 162 23.99 -14.65 4.30
CA LEU A 162 22.64 -15.03 3.87
C LEU A 162 22.69 -16.23 2.94
N PRO A 163 21.66 -17.11 2.95
CA PRO A 163 21.56 -18.26 2.04
C PRO A 163 21.29 -17.86 0.58
N LEU A 164 21.00 -16.58 0.31
CA LEU A 164 20.74 -16.01 -1.01
C LEU A 164 21.16 -14.54 -1.03
N PRO A 165 21.35 -13.93 -2.23
CA PRO A 165 21.68 -12.52 -2.36
C PRO A 165 20.65 -11.62 -1.67
N SER A 166 21.07 -10.57 -0.98
CA SER A 166 20.20 -9.63 -0.26
C SER A 166 19.11 -8.98 -1.13
N THR A 167 19.42 -8.72 -2.40
CA THR A 167 18.44 -8.23 -3.38
C THR A 167 17.34 -9.24 -3.65
N LEU A 168 17.67 -10.53 -3.71
CA LEU A 168 16.69 -11.61 -3.89
C LEU A 168 15.90 -11.85 -2.62
N ALA A 169 16.54 -11.75 -1.44
CA ALA A 169 15.86 -11.79 -0.15
C ALA A 169 14.84 -10.65 -0.01
N ALA A 170 15.19 -9.43 -0.41
CA ALA A 170 14.24 -8.32 -0.40
C ALA A 170 13.03 -8.58 -1.32
N ARG A 171 13.26 -9.11 -2.52
CA ARG A 171 12.18 -9.49 -3.44
C ARG A 171 11.30 -10.61 -2.90
N GLY A 172 11.89 -11.61 -2.23
CA GLY A 172 11.16 -12.69 -1.59
C GLY A 172 10.24 -12.18 -0.48
N LEU A 173 10.74 -11.28 0.37
CA LEU A 173 9.91 -10.64 1.40
C LEU A 173 8.75 -9.85 0.80
N HIS A 174 9.02 -9.05 -0.23
CA HIS A 174 7.98 -8.31 -0.93
C HIS A 174 6.90 -9.24 -1.50
N ALA A 175 7.31 -10.29 -2.21
CA ALA A 175 6.38 -11.24 -2.82
C ALA A 175 5.51 -11.98 -1.79
N LEU A 176 6.07 -12.32 -0.62
CA LEU A 176 5.31 -12.94 0.48
C LEU A 176 4.24 -11.99 1.03
N ILE A 177 4.59 -10.75 1.31
CA ILE A 177 3.66 -9.75 1.86
C ILE A 177 2.61 -9.37 0.83
N ASP A 178 3.00 -9.12 -0.41
CA ASP A 178 2.07 -8.83 -1.51
C ASP A 178 1.09 -9.98 -1.71
N GLY A 179 1.58 -11.23 -1.73
CA GLY A 179 0.73 -12.42 -1.84
C GLY A 179 -0.29 -12.54 -0.69
N LEU A 180 0.09 -12.25 0.55
CA LEU A 180 -0.84 -12.23 1.70
C LEU A 180 -1.92 -11.16 1.52
N ILE A 181 -1.54 -9.95 1.11
CA ILE A 181 -2.49 -8.86 0.86
C ILE A 181 -3.47 -9.25 -0.25
N GLN A 182 -2.98 -9.76 -1.38
CA GLN A 182 -3.80 -10.16 -2.52
C GLN A 182 -4.81 -11.25 -2.14
N ASN A 183 -4.36 -12.30 -1.43
CA ASN A 183 -5.23 -13.38 -0.98
C ASN A 183 -6.28 -12.87 0.03
N TRP A 184 -5.87 -12.00 0.96
CA TRP A 184 -6.79 -11.44 1.94
C TRP A 184 -7.83 -10.50 1.30
N LEU A 185 -7.47 -9.70 0.30
CA LEU A 185 -8.41 -8.86 -0.44
C LEU A 185 -9.45 -9.70 -1.21
N CYS A 186 -9.11 -10.95 -1.62
CA CYS A 186 -10.07 -11.86 -2.23
C CYS A 186 -11.09 -12.40 -1.21
N ASP A 187 -10.64 -12.73 0.01
CA ASP A 187 -11.50 -13.21 1.10
C ASP A 187 -10.96 -12.72 2.46
N PRO A 188 -11.45 -11.57 2.95
CA PRO A 188 -10.99 -11.00 4.21
C PRO A 188 -11.34 -11.82 5.46
N GLN A 189 -12.18 -12.85 5.32
CA GLN A 189 -12.56 -13.72 6.43
C GLN A 189 -11.72 -15.01 6.48
N ALA A 190 -10.96 -15.30 5.44
CA ALA A 190 -10.17 -16.54 5.35
C ALA A 190 -9.09 -16.62 6.43
N PHE A 191 -8.48 -15.51 6.81
CA PHE A 191 -7.43 -15.45 7.82
C PHE A 191 -7.21 -14.03 8.38
N ASN A 192 -6.51 -13.94 9.51
CA ASN A 192 -6.10 -12.64 10.07
C ASN A 192 -4.84 -12.13 9.36
N LEU A 193 -4.95 -11.05 8.57
CA LEU A 193 -3.84 -10.51 7.78
C LEU A 193 -2.66 -10.05 8.63
N LEU A 194 -2.91 -9.43 9.78
CA LEU A 194 -1.85 -8.94 10.68
C LEU A 194 -1.06 -10.11 11.29
N GLU A 195 -1.76 -11.12 11.78
CA GLU A 195 -1.15 -12.32 12.36
C GLU A 195 -0.36 -13.11 11.32
N ALA A 196 -0.95 -13.29 10.14
CA ALA A 196 -0.29 -13.98 9.01
C ALA A 196 0.97 -13.22 8.56
N GLY A 197 0.89 -11.90 8.42
CA GLY A 197 2.02 -11.06 8.04
C GLY A 197 3.15 -11.13 9.08
N GLN A 198 2.82 -11.02 10.36
CA GLN A 198 3.80 -11.12 11.44
C GLN A 198 4.47 -12.49 11.49
N SER A 199 3.68 -13.56 11.43
CA SER A 199 4.18 -14.93 11.49
C SER A 199 5.04 -15.28 10.28
N THR A 200 4.60 -14.89 9.08
CA THR A 200 5.35 -15.12 7.84
C THR A 200 6.68 -14.37 7.82
N MET A 201 6.70 -13.10 8.25
CA MET A 201 7.96 -12.35 8.39
C MET A 201 8.92 -13.01 9.38
N ASN A 202 8.42 -13.50 10.53
CA ASN A 202 9.24 -14.20 11.51
C ASN A 202 9.90 -15.44 10.91
N VAL A 203 9.12 -16.29 10.24
CA VAL A 203 9.65 -17.50 9.57
C VAL A 203 10.65 -17.11 8.50
N TYR A 204 10.36 -16.07 7.71
CA TYR A 204 11.23 -15.62 6.63
C TYR A 204 12.58 -15.12 7.16
N PHE A 205 12.60 -14.24 8.14
CA PHE A 205 13.84 -13.73 8.72
C PHE A 205 14.66 -14.81 9.44
N ARG A 206 13.99 -15.77 10.10
CA ARG A 206 14.68 -16.96 10.66
C ARG A 206 15.32 -17.81 9.56
N GLY A 207 14.64 -18.02 8.44
CA GLY A 207 15.17 -18.73 7.29
C GLY A 207 16.37 -18.05 6.65
N LEU A 208 16.48 -16.73 6.77
CA LEU A 208 17.65 -15.95 6.36
C LEU A 208 18.79 -16.01 7.39
N GLY A 209 18.60 -16.63 8.56
CA GLY A 209 19.63 -16.79 9.61
C GLY A 209 19.56 -15.75 10.73
N PHE A 210 18.55 -14.85 10.74
CA PHE A 210 18.34 -13.92 11.85
C PHE A 210 17.66 -14.64 13.02
N LYS A 211 18.40 -14.88 14.11
CA LYS A 211 17.88 -15.49 15.34
C LYS A 211 17.00 -14.51 16.13
N GLU A 212 16.07 -15.06 16.93
CA GLU A 212 15.04 -14.36 17.70
C GLU A 212 15.55 -13.29 18.68
N GLU A 213 15.88 -12.12 18.23
CA GLU A 213 15.78 -10.91 19.07
C GLU A 213 14.51 -10.09 18.75
N LEU A 214 13.82 -10.49 17.68
CA LEU A 214 12.67 -9.80 17.08
C LEU A 214 11.32 -10.08 17.79
N SER A 215 11.30 -10.80 18.92
CA SER A 215 10.05 -11.29 19.54
C SER A 215 9.73 -10.71 20.93
N LYS A 216 10.57 -9.89 21.54
CA LYS A 216 10.34 -9.46 22.93
C LYS A 216 9.42 -8.27 23.15
N ALA A 217 9.00 -7.56 22.09
CA ALA A 217 8.14 -6.39 22.23
C ALA A 217 6.63 -6.71 22.37
N ALA A 218 6.20 -7.93 22.07
CA ALA A 218 4.76 -8.28 22.04
C ALA A 218 4.22 -8.91 23.34
N THR A 219 5.06 -9.23 24.34
CA THR A 219 4.64 -9.96 25.56
C THR A 219 4.56 -9.12 26.82
N SER A 220 4.83 -7.81 26.76
CA SER A 220 4.87 -6.96 27.96
C SER A 220 3.54 -6.28 28.35
N SER A 221 2.41 -6.59 27.71
CA SER A 221 1.12 -5.94 28.00
C SER A 221 0.02 -6.90 28.47
N LYS A 222 0.36 -7.96 29.22
CA LYS A 222 -0.62 -8.70 30.01
C LYS A 222 -0.04 -9.01 31.37
N LYS A 223 -0.23 -8.08 32.34
CA LYS A 223 -0.39 -8.43 33.75
C LYS A 223 -1.88 -8.34 34.06
N PRO A 224 -2.50 -9.39 34.60
CA PRO A 224 -3.83 -9.30 35.20
C PRO A 224 -3.67 -8.79 36.61
N ASP A 225 -4.52 -7.85 37.00
CA ASP A 225 -5.04 -7.70 38.36
C ASP A 225 -6.49 -8.11 38.34
#